data_29dc63084ae34a75d91d21ee59d55c5b
#
_entry.id   29dc63084ae34a75d91d21ee59d55c5b
#
_cell.length_a   1.000
_cell.length_b   1.000
_cell.length_c   1.000
_cell.angle_alpha   90.00
_cell.angle_beta   90.00
_cell.angle_gamma   90.00
#
_symmetry.space_group_name_H-M   'P 1'
#
loop_
_entity.id
_entity.type
_entity.pdbx_description
1 polymer ?
#
loop_
_entity_poly.entity_id
_entity_poly.type
_entity_poly.pdbx_seq_one_letter_code
_entity_poly.pdbx_strand_id
1 'polypeptide(L)'
;MVSDTIALLNPSYFNSGRTSISFPEINYTFSYFDFDYIPYPTKGYAVQLSVGKKGFNKLLDVWGFEAKASASWPLSKKTFFNLTTVGSLKLPFKQPYFNQRILGYGDAYLQGYEYYVVDGVAGGVIKSTLAREFLNFKIKIPTKKGKEPERIPVRIFGKLYGNAGYAHNPQPGENSLSNKMLYSGGFGIDILTLYDVTFRLEYSFNAIGQNGLFLHRKTIF
;
A
#
# COMPACT_ATOMS: atom_id res chain seq x y z
N MET A 1 0.06 -20.96 12.29
CA MET A 1 -0.28 -21.52 13.60
C MET A 1 -0.69 -20.37 14.50
N VAL A 2 -1.75 -20.51 15.27
CA VAL A 2 -2.23 -19.51 16.24
C VAL A 2 -2.34 -20.16 17.61
N SER A 3 -2.41 -19.36 18.68
CA SER A 3 -2.63 -19.88 20.03
C SER A 3 -4.03 -20.44 20.19
N ASP A 4 -4.22 -21.34 21.15
CA ASP A 4 -5.54 -21.90 21.49
C ASP A 4 -6.54 -20.80 21.88
N THR A 5 -6.05 -19.73 22.53
CA THR A 5 -6.86 -18.56 22.88
C THR A 5 -7.48 -17.91 21.64
N ILE A 6 -6.73 -17.78 20.53
CA ILE A 6 -7.28 -17.20 19.29
C ILE A 6 -8.33 -18.13 18.68
N ALA A 7 -8.13 -19.43 18.71
CA ALA A 7 -9.12 -20.40 18.21
C ALA A 7 -10.42 -20.37 19.05
N LEU A 8 -10.32 -20.11 20.34
CA LEU A 8 -11.48 -19.95 21.22
C LEU A 8 -12.22 -18.62 20.98
N LEU A 9 -11.49 -17.50 20.88
CA LEU A 9 -12.07 -16.17 20.68
C LEU A 9 -12.62 -15.97 19.26
N ASN A 10 -12.01 -16.61 18.27
CA ASN A 10 -12.47 -16.54 16.88
C ASN A 10 -12.47 -17.95 16.23
N PRO A 11 -13.52 -18.74 16.43
CA PRO A 11 -13.65 -20.07 15.82
C PRO A 11 -13.62 -20.05 14.28
N SER A 12 -13.97 -18.92 13.68
CA SER A 12 -13.95 -18.72 12.22
C SER A 12 -12.56 -18.41 11.66
N TYR A 13 -11.53 -18.30 12.53
CA TYR A 13 -10.19 -17.96 12.08
C TYR A 13 -9.68 -18.92 10.99
N PHE A 14 -9.80 -20.23 11.18
CA PHE A 14 -9.52 -21.24 10.16
C PHE A 14 -10.76 -22.00 9.68
N ASN A 15 -11.98 -21.66 10.12
CA ASN A 15 -13.22 -22.38 9.88
C ASN A 15 -13.20 -23.87 10.24
N SER A 16 -12.31 -24.30 11.12
CA SER A 16 -12.11 -25.72 11.43
C SER A 16 -11.94 -26.00 12.91
N GLY A 17 -11.95 -24.96 13.77
CA GLY A 17 -11.59 -25.07 15.19
C GLY A 17 -10.13 -25.50 15.45
N ARG A 18 -9.31 -25.56 14.40
CA ARG A 18 -7.89 -25.93 14.49
C ARG A 18 -7.04 -24.70 14.80
N THR A 19 -5.88 -24.92 15.41
CA THR A 19 -4.88 -23.88 15.66
C THR A 19 -3.86 -23.73 14.54
N SER A 20 -3.90 -24.63 13.55
CA SER A 20 -3.04 -24.57 12.36
C SER A 20 -3.73 -25.12 11.12
N ILE A 21 -3.35 -24.60 9.97
CA ILE A 21 -3.75 -25.09 8.65
C ILE A 21 -2.53 -25.08 7.74
N SER A 22 -2.41 -26.10 6.89
CA SER A 22 -1.40 -26.18 5.83
C SER A 22 -2.11 -26.37 4.50
N PHE A 23 -1.72 -25.62 3.50
CA PHE A 23 -2.32 -25.66 2.15
C PHE A 23 -1.27 -25.31 1.09
N PRO A 24 -1.38 -25.88 -0.11
CA PRO A 24 -0.62 -25.42 -1.25
C PRO A 24 -1.17 -24.08 -1.75
N GLU A 25 -0.29 -23.24 -2.26
CA GLU A 25 -0.62 -21.95 -2.90
C GLU A 25 0.08 -21.86 -4.24
N ILE A 26 -0.66 -21.44 -5.27
CA ILE A 26 -0.14 -21.11 -6.59
C ILE A 26 -0.48 -19.65 -6.85
N ASN A 27 0.52 -18.86 -7.25
CA ASN A 27 0.35 -17.46 -7.55
C ASN A 27 1.03 -17.11 -8.87
N TYR A 28 0.36 -16.31 -9.69
CA TYR A 28 0.90 -15.75 -10.93
C TYR A 28 0.74 -14.24 -10.89
N THR A 29 1.82 -13.53 -11.19
CA THR A 29 1.82 -12.06 -11.23
C THR A 29 2.39 -11.60 -12.56
N PHE A 30 1.63 -10.78 -13.26
CA PHE A 30 2.05 -10.00 -14.42
C PHE A 30 2.38 -8.58 -13.97
N SER A 31 3.53 -8.05 -14.42
CA SER A 31 3.94 -6.68 -14.10
C SER A 31 4.47 -5.98 -15.35
N TYR A 32 4.00 -4.76 -15.57
CA TYR A 32 4.46 -3.89 -16.63
C TYR A 32 4.79 -2.51 -16.05
N PHE A 33 5.97 -1.99 -16.39
CA PHE A 33 6.47 -0.71 -15.91
C PHE A 33 6.99 0.12 -17.08
N ASP A 34 6.45 1.33 -17.22
CA ASP A 34 6.87 2.37 -18.18
C ASP A 34 6.97 3.71 -17.44
N PHE A 35 7.86 3.77 -16.45
CA PHE A 35 8.14 4.98 -15.67
C PHE A 35 9.49 5.59 -16.06
N ASP A 36 9.56 6.91 -16.03
CA ASP A 36 10.82 7.67 -16.14
C ASP A 36 11.83 7.31 -15.04
N TYR A 37 11.33 7.04 -13.84
CA TYR A 37 12.13 6.61 -12.70
C TYR A 37 11.29 5.81 -11.70
N ILE A 38 11.54 4.52 -11.58
CA ILE A 38 10.69 3.61 -10.80
C ILE A 38 10.57 4.01 -9.32
N PRO A 39 11.66 4.37 -8.59
CA PRO A 39 11.57 4.70 -7.17
C PRO A 39 10.74 5.96 -6.87
N TYR A 40 10.67 6.91 -7.82
CA TYR A 40 9.90 8.14 -7.67
C TYR A 40 9.42 8.64 -9.04
N PRO A 41 8.35 8.03 -9.59
CA PRO A 41 7.92 8.31 -10.96
C PRO A 41 7.27 9.69 -11.08
N THR A 42 7.76 10.49 -12.04
CA THR A 42 7.18 11.78 -12.37
C THR A 42 6.41 11.75 -13.69
N LYS A 43 6.63 10.69 -14.50
CA LYS A 43 5.96 10.47 -15.78
C LYS A 43 5.87 8.96 -16.06
N GLY A 44 4.78 8.55 -16.73
CA GLY A 44 4.58 7.19 -17.20
C GLY A 44 3.55 6.44 -16.37
N TYR A 45 3.53 5.13 -16.53
CA TYR A 45 2.54 4.28 -15.84
C TYR A 45 3.10 2.88 -15.55
N ALA A 46 2.46 2.21 -14.62
CA ALA A 46 2.72 0.81 -14.28
C ALA A 46 1.43 0.08 -13.96
N VAL A 47 1.40 -1.20 -14.27
CA VAL A 47 0.30 -2.11 -13.96
C VAL A 47 0.86 -3.41 -13.43
N GLN A 48 0.25 -3.91 -12.35
CA GLN A 48 0.52 -5.24 -11.82
C GLN A 48 -0.81 -5.96 -11.60
N LEU A 49 -0.92 -7.16 -12.13
CA LEU A 49 -2.09 -8.02 -12.00
C LEU A 49 -1.63 -9.35 -11.40
N SER A 50 -2.29 -9.76 -10.33
CA SER A 50 -1.98 -11.03 -9.65
C SER A 50 -3.23 -11.89 -9.56
N VAL A 51 -3.08 -13.17 -9.79
CA VAL A 51 -4.08 -14.20 -9.53
C VAL A 51 -3.44 -15.29 -8.69
N GLY A 52 -4.12 -15.65 -7.61
CA GLY A 52 -3.66 -16.68 -6.69
C GLY A 52 -4.73 -17.69 -6.37
N LYS A 53 -4.33 -18.92 -6.13
CA LYS A 53 -5.19 -20.01 -5.66
C LYS A 53 -4.61 -20.58 -4.39
N LYS A 54 -5.40 -20.56 -3.30
CA LYS A 54 -5.04 -21.10 -1.99
C LYS A 54 -5.91 -22.30 -1.64
N GLY A 55 -5.27 -23.44 -1.43
CA GLY A 55 -5.94 -24.69 -1.14
C GLY A 55 -6.70 -25.26 -2.35
N PHE A 56 -7.01 -26.57 -2.28
CA PHE A 56 -7.68 -27.32 -3.32
C PHE A 56 -8.64 -28.35 -2.69
N ASN A 57 -9.15 -28.07 -1.49
CA ASN A 57 -10.00 -29.00 -0.76
C ASN A 57 -11.12 -28.25 0.00
N LYS A 58 -12.03 -29.02 0.62
CA LYS A 58 -13.19 -28.46 1.35
C LYS A 58 -12.82 -27.56 2.54
N LEU A 59 -11.59 -27.65 3.07
CA LEU A 59 -11.14 -26.81 4.19
C LEU A 59 -10.71 -25.42 3.70
N LEU A 60 -10.10 -25.35 2.51
CA LEU A 60 -9.67 -24.11 1.89
C LEU A 60 -9.68 -24.27 0.39
N ASP A 61 -10.45 -23.43 -0.27
CA ASP A 61 -10.56 -23.34 -1.72
C ASP A 61 -10.87 -21.88 -2.09
N VAL A 62 -9.83 -21.06 -2.20
CA VAL A 62 -9.95 -19.61 -2.37
C VAL A 62 -9.17 -19.13 -3.57
N TRP A 63 -9.82 -18.34 -4.41
CA TRP A 63 -9.19 -17.53 -5.43
C TRP A 63 -8.97 -16.11 -4.95
N GLY A 64 -7.80 -15.57 -5.22
CA GLY A 64 -7.45 -14.17 -4.97
C GLY A 64 -7.07 -13.48 -6.27
N PHE A 65 -7.60 -12.29 -6.48
CA PHE A 65 -7.28 -11.41 -7.60
C PHE A 65 -6.83 -10.08 -7.03
N GLU A 66 -5.69 -9.60 -7.47
CA GLU A 66 -5.18 -8.28 -7.09
C GLU A 66 -4.81 -7.51 -8.34
N ALA A 67 -5.17 -6.24 -8.36
CA ALA A 67 -4.81 -5.31 -9.41
C ALA A 67 -4.21 -4.06 -8.79
N LYS A 68 -3.04 -3.64 -9.28
CA LYS A 68 -2.40 -2.39 -8.90
C LYS A 68 -2.04 -1.63 -10.17
N ALA A 69 -2.42 -0.37 -10.23
CA ALA A 69 -2.07 0.51 -11.33
C ALA A 69 -1.62 1.86 -10.78
N SER A 70 -0.63 2.45 -11.41
CA SER A 70 -0.17 3.80 -11.09
C SER A 70 0.15 4.54 -12.38
N ALA A 71 -0.20 5.81 -12.41
CA ALA A 71 0.15 6.69 -13.52
C ALA A 71 0.61 8.04 -12.99
N SER A 72 1.62 8.60 -13.63
CA SER A 72 2.19 9.90 -13.30
C SER A 72 2.18 10.81 -14.54
N TRP A 73 1.67 12.01 -14.39
CA TRP A 73 1.58 13.01 -15.44
C TRP A 73 2.36 14.26 -15.06
N PRO A 74 3.37 14.67 -15.84
CA PRO A 74 4.05 15.93 -15.64
C PRO A 74 3.11 17.09 -16.00
N LEU A 75 2.78 17.93 -15.02
CA LEU A 75 1.98 19.15 -15.24
C LEU A 75 2.87 20.34 -15.60
N SER A 76 4.11 20.32 -15.14
CA SER A 76 5.15 21.30 -15.49
C SER A 76 6.53 20.69 -15.30
N LYS A 77 7.61 21.46 -15.58
CA LYS A 77 9.00 20.99 -15.38
C LYS A 77 9.31 20.51 -13.95
N LYS A 78 8.56 20.97 -12.96
CA LYS A 78 8.81 20.67 -11.53
C LYS A 78 7.58 20.11 -10.81
N THR A 79 6.42 20.05 -11.46
CA THR A 79 5.15 19.63 -10.84
C THR A 79 4.58 18.44 -11.60
N PHE A 80 4.15 17.43 -10.89
CA PHE A 80 3.49 16.26 -11.46
C PHE A 80 2.30 15.84 -10.60
N PHE A 81 1.39 15.13 -11.21
CA PHE A 81 0.27 14.48 -10.55
C PHE A 81 0.43 12.98 -10.68
N ASN A 82 0.23 12.26 -9.58
CA ASN A 82 0.23 10.80 -9.55
C ASN A 82 -1.13 10.29 -9.08
N LEU A 83 -1.62 9.25 -9.74
CA LEU A 83 -2.79 8.48 -9.34
C LEU A 83 -2.39 7.02 -9.21
N THR A 84 -2.62 6.43 -8.05
CA THR A 84 -2.38 5.01 -7.79
C THR A 84 -3.66 4.36 -7.32
N THR A 85 -4.00 3.21 -7.86
CA THR A 85 -5.11 2.37 -7.40
C THR A 85 -4.63 0.96 -7.08
N VAL A 86 -5.19 0.39 -6.02
CA VAL A 86 -4.96 -1.01 -5.63
C VAL A 86 -6.33 -1.60 -5.35
N GLY A 87 -6.63 -2.73 -5.96
CA GLY A 87 -7.88 -3.47 -5.74
C GLY A 87 -7.59 -4.93 -5.44
N SER A 88 -8.42 -5.54 -4.62
CA SER A 88 -8.36 -6.96 -4.28
C SER A 88 -9.76 -7.57 -4.24
N LEU A 89 -9.87 -8.76 -4.79
CA LEU A 89 -11.09 -9.57 -4.80
C LEU A 89 -10.75 -11.00 -4.42
N LYS A 90 -11.47 -11.56 -3.46
CA LYS A 90 -11.28 -12.94 -3.00
C LYS A 90 -12.58 -13.71 -3.11
N LEU A 91 -12.52 -14.89 -3.72
CA LEU A 91 -13.67 -15.75 -3.97
C LEU A 91 -13.43 -17.15 -3.39
N PRO A 92 -14.46 -17.80 -2.82
CA PRO A 92 -15.82 -17.28 -2.55
C PRO A 92 -15.82 -16.22 -1.44
N PHE A 93 -16.89 -15.43 -1.32
CA PHE A 93 -17.00 -14.39 -0.27
C PHE A 93 -17.08 -14.98 1.15
N LYS A 94 -17.59 -16.20 1.28
CA LYS A 94 -17.56 -16.94 2.55
C LYS A 94 -16.26 -17.70 2.65
N GLN A 95 -15.36 -17.24 3.50
CA GLN A 95 -14.02 -17.80 3.66
C GLN A 95 -13.48 -17.61 5.07
N PRO A 96 -12.42 -18.35 5.47
CA PRO A 96 -11.79 -18.20 6.78
C PRO A 96 -11.31 -16.79 7.05
N TYR A 97 -11.43 -16.34 8.29
CA TYR A 97 -11.06 -14.99 8.72
C TYR A 97 -9.61 -14.61 8.36
N PHE A 98 -8.65 -15.53 8.53
CA PHE A 98 -7.23 -15.24 8.26
C PHE A 98 -6.96 -14.76 6.82
N ASN A 99 -7.87 -15.07 5.89
CA ASN A 99 -7.74 -14.65 4.48
C ASN A 99 -8.50 -13.34 4.17
N GLN A 100 -9.26 -12.79 5.13
CA GLN A 100 -10.06 -11.56 4.94
C GLN A 100 -9.24 -10.30 5.21
N ARG A 101 -8.17 -10.07 4.44
CA ARG A 101 -7.27 -8.92 4.60
C ARG A 101 -7.37 -8.04 3.36
N ILE A 102 -7.84 -6.80 3.48
CA ILE A 102 -8.01 -5.87 2.36
C ILE A 102 -7.23 -4.58 2.57
N LEU A 103 -7.54 -3.75 3.58
CA LEU A 103 -6.87 -2.48 3.79
C LEU A 103 -5.98 -2.51 5.04
N GLY A 104 -4.89 -1.75 4.99
CA GLY A 104 -3.89 -1.71 6.07
C GLY A 104 -2.87 -2.84 6.01
N TYR A 105 -2.93 -3.68 5.00
CA TYR A 105 -2.01 -4.79 4.77
C TYR A 105 -1.16 -4.51 3.52
N GLY A 106 0.16 -4.41 3.71
CA GLY A 106 1.09 -4.16 2.60
C GLY A 106 0.85 -2.82 1.89
N ASP A 107 0.66 -2.84 0.58
CA ASP A 107 0.53 -1.62 -0.24
C ASP A 107 -0.88 -1.04 -0.25
N ALA A 108 -1.88 -1.84 0.13
CA ALA A 108 -3.28 -1.42 0.21
C ALA A 108 -3.59 -0.68 1.52
N TYR A 109 -2.85 0.37 1.84
CA TYR A 109 -3.11 1.23 3.00
C TYR A 109 -3.56 2.62 2.56
N LEU A 110 -4.31 3.30 3.41
CA LEU A 110 -4.68 4.70 3.28
C LEU A 110 -3.82 5.55 4.22
N GLN A 111 -3.18 6.60 3.70
CA GLN A 111 -2.52 7.59 4.54
C GLN A 111 -3.57 8.25 5.46
N GLY A 112 -3.24 8.37 6.74
CA GLY A 112 -4.19 8.81 7.79
C GLY A 112 -4.94 7.66 8.47
N TYR A 113 -4.79 6.42 7.98
CA TYR A 113 -5.33 5.20 8.60
C TYR A 113 -4.23 4.18 8.92
N GLU A 114 -3.01 4.62 9.17
CA GLU A 114 -1.85 3.75 9.39
C GLU A 114 -2.00 2.80 10.58
N TYR A 115 -2.81 3.18 11.57
CA TYR A 115 -3.11 2.36 12.75
C TYR A 115 -4.29 1.41 12.57
N TYR A 116 -4.92 1.42 11.40
CA TYR A 116 -6.14 0.66 11.15
C TYR A 116 -5.92 -0.41 10.10
N VAL A 117 -6.54 -1.56 10.36
CA VAL A 117 -6.72 -2.62 9.37
C VAL A 117 -8.21 -2.80 9.11
N VAL A 118 -8.58 -3.01 7.87
CA VAL A 118 -9.97 -3.26 7.50
C VAL A 118 -10.05 -4.58 6.76
N ASP A 119 -10.69 -5.53 7.42
CA ASP A 119 -10.88 -6.86 6.89
C ASP A 119 -12.04 -6.91 5.91
N GLY A 120 -11.93 -7.78 4.92
CA GLY A 120 -12.93 -7.96 3.89
C GLY A 120 -12.52 -9.00 2.86
N VAL A 121 -13.38 -9.19 1.87
CA VAL A 121 -13.18 -10.15 0.77
C VAL A 121 -13.04 -9.45 -0.58
N ALA A 122 -13.47 -8.21 -0.67
CA ALA A 122 -13.30 -7.36 -1.84
C ALA A 122 -13.08 -5.90 -1.42
N GLY A 123 -12.32 -5.15 -2.18
CA GLY A 123 -12.10 -3.73 -1.88
C GLY A 123 -10.87 -3.17 -2.55
N GLY A 124 -10.54 -1.95 -2.18
CA GLY A 124 -9.35 -1.29 -2.71
C GLY A 124 -9.20 0.16 -2.26
N VAL A 125 -8.17 0.78 -2.77
CA VAL A 125 -7.81 2.17 -2.51
C VAL A 125 -7.52 2.92 -3.80
N ILE A 126 -7.83 4.20 -3.80
CA ILE A 126 -7.39 5.17 -4.80
C ILE A 126 -6.62 6.24 -4.06
N LYS A 127 -5.40 6.51 -4.50
CA LYS A 127 -4.49 7.52 -3.95
C LYS A 127 -4.16 8.53 -5.03
N SER A 128 -4.39 9.79 -4.76
CA SER A 128 -4.03 10.90 -5.65
C SER A 128 -3.01 11.80 -4.97
N THR A 129 -1.97 12.18 -5.68
CA THR A 129 -0.88 13.02 -5.15
C THR A 129 -0.50 14.08 -6.16
N LEU A 130 -0.51 15.33 -5.76
CA LEU A 130 0.08 16.46 -6.47
C LEU A 130 1.40 16.81 -5.79
N ALA A 131 2.51 16.69 -6.51
CA ALA A 131 3.84 16.95 -5.97
C ALA A 131 4.60 17.98 -6.79
N ARG A 132 5.42 18.79 -6.12
CA ARG A 132 6.29 19.80 -6.74
C ARG A 132 7.68 19.74 -6.17
N GLU A 133 8.69 19.72 -7.03
CA GLU A 133 10.09 19.84 -6.66
C GLU A 133 10.40 21.29 -6.24
N PHE A 134 10.82 21.46 -4.98
CA PHE A 134 11.25 22.74 -4.45
C PHE A 134 12.76 22.92 -4.50
N LEU A 135 13.51 21.87 -4.13
CA LEU A 135 14.96 21.89 -4.04
C LEU A 135 15.58 20.69 -4.77
N ASN A 136 16.68 20.98 -5.47
CA ASN A 136 17.49 19.97 -6.12
C ASN A 136 18.97 20.41 -6.05
N PHE A 137 19.75 19.72 -5.24
CA PHE A 137 21.16 20.04 -5.01
C PHE A 137 21.99 18.80 -4.76
N LYS A 138 23.30 18.95 -4.74
CA LYS A 138 24.24 17.84 -4.48
C LYS A 138 25.08 18.18 -3.24
N ILE A 139 25.08 17.26 -2.28
CA ILE A 139 25.96 17.33 -1.10
C ILE A 139 27.29 16.69 -1.48
N LYS A 140 28.39 17.40 -1.21
CA LYS A 140 29.75 16.86 -1.36
C LYS A 140 30.17 16.21 -0.05
N ILE A 141 30.52 14.93 -0.09
CA ILE A 141 31.09 14.22 1.06
C ILE A 141 32.59 14.18 0.87
N PRO A 142 33.37 14.65 1.88
CA PRO A 142 34.83 14.53 1.85
C PRO A 142 35.22 13.04 1.85
N THR A 143 35.92 12.63 0.83
CA THR A 143 36.48 11.27 0.68
C THR A 143 37.94 11.26 1.15
N LYS A 144 38.49 10.06 1.46
CA LYS A 144 39.92 9.91 1.84
C LYS A 144 40.83 10.53 0.79
N LYS A 145 41.97 11.12 1.25
CA LYS A 145 42.99 11.75 0.39
C LYS A 145 43.25 10.94 -0.89
N GLY A 146 43.07 11.61 -2.05
CA GLY A 146 43.38 11.03 -3.37
C GLY A 146 42.14 10.51 -4.16
N LYS A 147 40.91 10.61 -3.65
CA LYS A 147 39.69 10.32 -4.42
C LYS A 147 38.84 11.57 -4.57
N GLU A 148 38.18 11.72 -5.71
CA GLU A 148 37.21 12.80 -5.90
C GLU A 148 36.09 12.74 -4.85
N PRO A 149 35.58 13.89 -4.36
CA PRO A 149 34.49 13.92 -3.39
C PRO A 149 33.23 13.32 -4.01
N GLU A 150 32.64 12.36 -3.31
CA GLU A 150 31.39 11.75 -3.71
C GLU A 150 30.25 12.79 -3.61
N ARG A 151 29.40 12.85 -4.63
CA ARG A 151 28.30 13.82 -4.72
C ARG A 151 26.98 13.10 -4.53
N ILE A 152 26.33 13.35 -3.40
CA ILE A 152 25.02 12.82 -3.11
C ILE A 152 23.94 13.76 -3.67
N PRO A 153 23.15 13.33 -4.66
CA PRO A 153 21.99 14.11 -5.10
C PRO A 153 20.91 14.10 -4.01
N VAL A 154 20.34 15.26 -3.74
CA VAL A 154 19.19 15.43 -2.84
C VAL A 154 18.12 16.22 -3.57
N ARG A 155 16.93 15.64 -3.69
CA ARG A 155 15.75 16.31 -4.26
C ARG A 155 14.65 16.35 -3.21
N ILE A 156 14.04 17.51 -3.02
CA ILE A 156 12.99 17.72 -2.03
C ILE A 156 11.71 18.15 -2.75
N PHE A 157 10.65 17.39 -2.51
CA PHE A 157 9.32 17.64 -3.06
C PHE A 157 8.35 17.96 -1.93
N GLY A 158 7.53 19.00 -2.12
CA GLY A 158 6.32 19.18 -1.34
C GLY A 158 5.16 18.53 -2.05
N LYS A 159 4.22 17.98 -1.31
CA LYS A 159 3.05 17.30 -1.86
C LYS A 159 1.78 17.58 -1.10
N LEU A 160 0.67 17.48 -1.84
CA LEU A 160 -0.70 17.39 -1.34
C LEU A 160 -1.28 16.06 -1.82
N TYR A 161 -2.10 15.43 -1.02
CA TYR A 161 -2.72 14.17 -1.41
C TYR A 161 -4.14 14.03 -0.87
N GLY A 162 -4.93 13.23 -1.58
CA GLY A 162 -6.26 12.83 -1.18
C GLY A 162 -6.51 11.39 -1.61
N ASN A 163 -7.12 10.61 -0.72
CA ASN A 163 -7.30 9.17 -0.91
C ASN A 163 -8.73 8.76 -0.59
N ALA A 164 -9.17 7.69 -1.24
CA ALA A 164 -10.41 7.01 -0.93
C ALA A 164 -10.17 5.50 -0.87
N GLY A 165 -10.91 4.81 0.00
CA GLY A 165 -10.82 3.36 0.14
C GLY A 165 -12.15 2.75 0.54
N TYR A 166 -12.31 1.46 0.22
CA TYR A 166 -13.47 0.68 0.59
C TYR A 166 -13.09 -0.78 0.77
N ALA A 167 -13.63 -1.42 1.79
CA ALA A 167 -13.53 -2.87 1.98
C ALA A 167 -14.91 -3.46 2.23
N HIS A 168 -15.28 -4.41 1.39
CA HIS A 168 -16.50 -5.20 1.54
C HIS A 168 -16.24 -6.42 2.40
N ASN A 169 -16.96 -6.52 3.50
CA ASN A 169 -16.92 -7.67 4.39
C ASN A 169 -18.36 -8.18 4.62
N PRO A 170 -18.71 -9.41 4.19
CA PRO A 170 -20.02 -10.01 4.48
C PRO A 170 -20.26 -10.29 5.97
N GLN A 171 -19.19 -10.37 6.76
CA GLN A 171 -19.22 -10.67 8.19
C GLN A 171 -18.28 -9.71 8.94
N PRO A 172 -18.63 -8.40 9.02
CA PRO A 172 -17.71 -7.35 9.49
C PRO A 172 -17.33 -7.47 10.98
N GLY A 173 -18.08 -8.27 11.79
CA GLY A 173 -17.83 -8.38 13.22
C GLY A 173 -17.89 -7.00 13.88
N GLU A 174 -16.90 -6.71 14.73
CA GLU A 174 -16.77 -5.40 15.42
C GLU A 174 -16.01 -4.34 14.60
N ASN A 175 -15.58 -4.65 13.38
CA ASN A 175 -14.82 -3.71 12.54
C ASN A 175 -15.75 -2.63 11.96
N SER A 176 -15.80 -1.48 12.63
CA SER A 176 -16.68 -0.35 12.27
C SER A 176 -16.30 0.34 10.95
N LEU A 177 -15.13 0.05 10.38
CA LEU A 177 -14.62 0.63 9.14
C LEU A 177 -14.95 -0.20 7.90
N SER A 178 -15.35 -1.46 8.06
CA SER A 178 -15.82 -2.30 6.96
C SER A 178 -17.15 -1.80 6.39
N ASN A 179 -17.37 -2.02 5.10
CA ASN A 179 -18.59 -1.65 4.37
C ASN A 179 -18.90 -0.13 4.37
N LYS A 180 -17.85 0.70 4.56
CA LYS A 180 -17.94 2.15 4.51
C LYS A 180 -16.87 2.72 3.59
N MET A 181 -17.18 3.84 2.94
CA MET A 181 -16.17 4.63 2.23
C MET A 181 -15.29 5.34 3.25
N LEU A 182 -13.99 5.16 3.09
CA LEU A 182 -12.94 5.78 3.89
C LEU A 182 -12.28 6.87 3.06
N TYR A 183 -12.15 8.05 3.63
CA TYR A 183 -11.50 9.18 2.98
C TYR A 183 -10.39 9.71 3.86
N SER A 184 -9.31 10.12 3.23
CA SER A 184 -8.21 10.81 3.90
C SER A 184 -7.56 11.80 2.96
N GLY A 185 -6.81 12.72 3.54
CA GLY A 185 -6.03 13.69 2.79
C GLY A 185 -4.97 14.32 3.67
N GLY A 186 -4.06 15.05 3.06
CA GLY A 186 -3.00 15.67 3.81
C GLY A 186 -1.96 16.34 2.92
N PHE A 187 -0.87 16.69 3.56
CA PHE A 187 0.29 17.28 2.91
C PHE A 187 1.58 16.68 3.46
N GLY A 188 2.67 16.84 2.75
CA GLY A 188 3.93 16.28 3.19
C GLY A 188 5.13 16.73 2.38
N ILE A 189 6.27 16.21 2.76
CA ILE A 189 7.56 16.42 2.12
C ILE A 189 8.16 15.06 1.81
N ASP A 190 8.59 14.89 0.55
CA ASP A 190 9.36 13.73 0.10
C ASP A 190 10.82 14.17 -0.11
N ILE A 191 11.77 13.46 0.49
CA ILE A 191 13.20 13.68 0.33
C ILE A 191 13.78 12.46 -0.36
N LEU A 192 14.23 12.66 -1.60
CA LEU A 192 14.86 11.64 -2.43
C LEU A 192 16.37 11.80 -2.37
N THR A 193 17.09 10.73 -2.03
CA THR A 193 18.54 10.72 -1.89
C THR A 193 19.19 9.62 -2.72
N LEU A 194 20.48 9.34 -2.50
CA LEU A 194 21.23 8.22 -3.07
C LEU A 194 20.55 6.87 -2.80
N TYR A 195 20.82 5.90 -3.68
CA TYR A 195 20.37 4.51 -3.60
C TYR A 195 18.83 4.40 -3.55
N ASP A 196 18.14 5.34 -4.22
CA ASP A 196 16.69 5.31 -4.38
C ASP A 196 15.91 5.39 -3.06
N VAL A 197 16.57 5.87 -2.00
CA VAL A 197 15.93 6.03 -0.70
C VAL A 197 15.06 7.28 -0.70
N THR A 198 13.77 7.09 -0.45
CA THR A 198 12.80 8.17 -0.29
C THR A 198 12.29 8.20 1.15
N PHE A 199 12.51 9.32 1.82
CA PHE A 199 11.89 9.61 3.12
C PHE A 199 10.66 10.47 2.88
N ARG A 200 9.52 10.06 3.43
CA ARG A 200 8.24 10.75 3.33
C ARG A 200 7.77 11.18 4.69
N LEU A 201 7.69 12.46 4.94
CA LEU A 201 7.10 13.05 6.13
C LEU A 201 5.72 13.57 5.75
N GLU A 202 4.67 13.02 6.32
CA GLU A 202 3.28 13.25 5.93
C GLU A 202 2.43 13.64 7.14
N TYR A 203 1.66 14.71 7.03
CA TYR A 203 0.61 15.05 7.98
C TYR A 203 -0.74 14.75 7.36
N SER A 204 -1.46 13.81 7.94
CA SER A 204 -2.70 13.25 7.42
C SER A 204 -3.90 13.59 8.28
N PHE A 205 -5.04 13.73 7.63
CA PHE A 205 -6.38 13.81 8.24
C PHE A 205 -7.23 12.68 7.68
N ASN A 206 -8.10 12.11 8.50
CA ASN A 206 -9.03 11.07 8.08
C ASN A 206 -10.49 11.41 8.40
N ALA A 207 -11.43 10.71 7.76
CA ALA A 207 -12.86 10.96 7.90
C ALA A 207 -13.45 10.56 9.27
N ILE A 208 -12.68 9.85 10.12
CA ILE A 208 -13.09 9.56 11.50
C ILE A 208 -12.66 10.63 12.51
N GLY A 209 -12.15 11.78 12.02
CA GLY A 209 -11.78 12.92 12.85
C GLY A 209 -10.38 12.84 13.47
N GLN A 210 -9.54 11.92 13.02
CA GLN A 210 -8.17 11.82 13.52
C GLN A 210 -7.18 12.45 12.55
N ASN A 211 -6.04 12.85 13.09
CA ASN A 211 -4.91 13.36 12.34
C ASN A 211 -3.60 12.89 12.95
N GLY A 212 -2.53 12.93 12.20
CA GLY A 212 -1.22 12.51 12.69
C GLY A 212 -0.09 12.83 11.72
N LEU A 213 1.13 12.82 12.28
CA LEU A 213 2.37 12.94 11.54
C LEU A 213 2.97 11.55 11.37
N PHE A 214 3.27 11.19 10.13
CA PHE A 214 3.76 9.87 9.77
C PHE A 214 5.07 9.95 8.98
N LEU A 215 5.97 9.01 9.25
CA LEU A 215 7.21 8.85 8.51
C LEU A 215 7.16 7.53 7.73
N HIS A 216 7.24 7.60 6.42
CA HIS A 216 7.29 6.44 5.55
C HIS A 216 8.61 6.35 4.79
N ARG A 217 9.10 5.14 4.60
CA ARG A 217 10.33 4.85 3.85
C ARG A 217 10.06 4.08 2.54
N LYS A 218 8.82 3.82 2.20
CA LYS A 218 8.49 2.89 1.11
C LYS A 218 8.32 3.61 -0.23
N THR A 219 8.81 3.00 -1.29
CA THR A 219 8.51 3.33 -2.69
C THR A 219 7.08 2.87 -3.04
N ILE A 220 6.55 3.35 -4.17
CA ILE A 220 5.19 3.03 -4.63
C ILE A 220 5.08 1.57 -5.12
N PHE A 221 6.19 0.99 -5.60
CA PHE A 221 6.30 -0.39 -6.09
C PHE A 221 7.46 -1.14 -5.42
#